data_56ea2fa685d15654d69084bb24b2b32f
#
_entry.id   56ea2fa685d15654d69084bb24b2b32f
#
_cell.length_a   1.000
_cell.length_b   1.000
_cell.length_c   1.000
_cell.angle_alpha   90.00
_cell.angle_beta   90.00
_cell.angle_gamma   90.00
#
_symmetry.space_group_name_H-M   'P 1'
#
loop_
_entity.id
_entity.type
_entity.pdbx_description
1 polymer ?
#
loop_
_entity_poly.entity_id
_entity_poly.type
_entity_poly.pdbx_seq_one_letter_code
_entity_poly.pdbx_strand_id
1 'polypeptide(L)'
;LTYQHRFSVAPMMDWTTSECRQFHRLLTRHALLYTEMVTTGALIHGQRDRFLAFTDSEHPIALQLGGSDPNDLAACAKMAEQWGYDEVNLNAGC
;
A
#
# COMPACT_ATOMS: atom_id res chain seq x y z
N LEU A 1 -6.85 -9.07 8.94
CA LEU A 1 -6.54 -9.34 7.55
C LEU A 1 -6.24 -10.81 7.36
N THR A 2 -7.05 -11.47 6.56
CA THR A 2 -7.05 -12.93 6.42
C THR A 2 -6.62 -13.40 5.03
N TYR A 3 -5.91 -12.57 4.31
CA TYR A 3 -5.50 -12.87 2.95
C TYR A 3 -4.35 -13.85 2.92
N GLN A 4 -4.49 -14.90 2.10
CA GLN A 4 -3.38 -15.81 1.82
C GLN A 4 -2.91 -15.55 0.40
N HIS A 5 -1.63 -15.28 0.24
CA HIS A 5 -1.06 -15.03 -1.07
C HIS A 5 -0.04 -16.09 -1.42
N ARG A 6 -0.11 -16.58 -2.65
CA ARG A 6 0.93 -17.43 -3.22
C ARG A 6 1.95 -16.63 -4.00
N PHE A 7 1.59 -15.41 -4.35
CA PHE A 7 2.38 -14.56 -5.21
C PHE A 7 2.12 -13.10 -4.85
N SER A 8 3.17 -12.29 -4.83
CA SER A 8 3.03 -10.86 -4.58
C SER A 8 4.06 -10.07 -5.38
N VAL A 9 3.75 -8.82 -5.64
CA VAL A 9 4.69 -7.88 -6.28
C VAL A 9 5.23 -6.96 -5.21
N ALA A 10 6.54 -7.03 -4.98
CA ALA A 10 7.20 -6.22 -3.95
C ALA A 10 7.09 -4.73 -4.26
N PRO A 11 7.04 -3.89 -3.21
CA PRO A 11 7.02 -2.44 -3.40
C PRO A 11 8.33 -1.97 -4.05
N MET A 12 8.22 -1.15 -5.09
CA MET A 12 9.38 -0.59 -5.78
C MET A 12 9.08 0.84 -6.17
N MET A 13 9.94 1.76 -5.73
CA MET A 13 9.79 3.18 -6.06
C MET A 13 9.71 3.38 -7.58
N ASP A 14 8.76 4.19 -8.04
CA ASP A 14 8.47 4.47 -9.44
C ASP A 14 8.00 3.27 -10.26
N TRP A 15 8.03 2.04 -9.70
CA TRP A 15 7.60 0.84 -10.39
C TRP A 15 6.28 0.28 -9.89
N THR A 16 5.93 0.53 -8.63
CA THR A 16 4.64 0.10 -8.06
C THR A 16 3.65 1.25 -7.95
N THR A 17 3.64 2.12 -8.95
CA THR A 17 2.61 3.16 -9.13
C THR A 17 1.28 2.51 -9.48
N SER A 18 0.18 3.26 -9.36
CA SER A 18 -1.14 2.73 -9.71
C SER A 18 -1.20 2.18 -11.14
N GLU A 19 -0.59 2.87 -12.10
CA GLU A 19 -0.56 2.42 -13.48
C GLU A 19 0.18 1.10 -13.62
N CYS A 20 1.32 0.94 -12.98
CA CYS A 20 2.07 -0.31 -13.00
C CYS A 20 1.31 -1.43 -12.30
N ARG A 21 0.65 -1.14 -11.17
CA ARG A 21 -0.17 -2.14 -10.47
C ARG A 21 -1.33 -2.61 -11.32
N GLN A 22 -1.99 -1.71 -12.05
CA GLN A 22 -3.05 -2.09 -12.97
C GLN A 22 -2.54 -2.99 -14.08
N PHE A 23 -1.35 -2.70 -14.62
CA PHE A 23 -0.71 -3.56 -15.62
C PHE A 23 -0.42 -4.95 -15.04
N HIS A 24 0.16 -5.02 -13.86
CA HIS A 24 0.42 -6.30 -13.20
C HIS A 24 -0.86 -7.09 -12.96
N ARG A 25 -1.95 -6.41 -12.64
CA ARG A 25 -3.24 -7.07 -12.41
C ARG A 25 -3.80 -7.69 -13.69
N LEU A 26 -3.49 -7.14 -14.86
CA LEU A 26 -3.87 -7.76 -16.13
C LEU A 26 -3.15 -9.09 -16.35
N LEU A 27 -1.96 -9.25 -15.78
CA LEU A 27 -1.16 -10.45 -15.91
C LEU A 27 -1.50 -11.51 -14.87
N THR A 28 -2.06 -11.11 -13.73
CA THR A 28 -2.38 -12.05 -12.66
C THR A 28 -3.58 -11.58 -11.85
N ARG A 29 -4.48 -12.52 -11.52
CA ARG A 29 -5.69 -12.23 -10.74
C ARG A 29 -5.46 -12.28 -9.24
N HIS A 30 -4.43 -13.00 -8.79
CA HIS A 30 -4.32 -13.41 -7.40
C HIS A 30 -3.10 -12.83 -6.69
N ALA A 31 -2.21 -12.15 -7.40
CA ALA A 31 -1.05 -11.56 -6.77
C ALA A 31 -1.45 -10.43 -5.83
N LEU A 32 -0.84 -10.38 -4.65
CA LEU A 32 -0.92 -9.22 -3.79
C LEU A 32 -0.05 -8.12 -4.37
N LEU A 33 -0.63 -6.96 -4.62
CA LEU A 33 0.09 -5.80 -5.12
C LEU A 33 0.42 -4.87 -3.96
N TYR A 34 1.59 -4.27 -3.99
CA TYR A 34 2.03 -3.31 -2.98
C TYR A 34 2.11 -1.92 -3.59
N THR A 35 1.77 -0.90 -2.80
CA THR A 35 2.06 0.48 -3.18
C THR A 35 3.57 0.73 -3.07
N GLU A 36 4.02 1.87 -3.59
CA GLU A 36 5.31 2.40 -3.17
C GLU A 36 5.28 2.66 -1.66
N MET A 37 6.46 2.76 -1.04
CA MET A 37 6.53 3.13 0.36
C MET A 37 6.01 4.55 0.55
N VAL A 38 5.04 4.71 1.44
CA VAL A 38 4.47 6.00 1.81
C VAL A 38 4.87 6.29 3.25
N THR A 39 5.49 7.45 3.48
CA THR A 39 5.88 7.83 4.84
C THR A 39 4.67 8.27 5.65
N THR A 40 4.73 8.04 6.96
CA THR A 40 3.67 8.50 7.86
C THR A 40 3.51 10.02 7.81
N GLY A 41 4.62 10.76 7.69
CA GLY A 41 4.58 12.21 7.57
C GLY A 41 3.82 12.68 6.33
N ALA A 42 4.00 11.98 5.21
CA ALA A 42 3.28 12.32 3.98
C ALA A 42 1.77 12.16 4.13
N LEU A 43 1.32 11.14 4.86
CA LEU A 43 -0.10 10.89 5.08
C LEU A 43 -0.70 11.83 6.13
N ILE A 44 0.03 12.13 7.19
CA ILE A 44 -0.47 12.96 8.29
C ILE A 44 -0.47 14.44 7.90
N HIS A 45 0.57 14.90 7.21
CA HIS A 45 0.78 16.31 6.91
C HIS A 45 0.62 16.67 5.44
N GLY A 46 0.53 15.69 4.55
CA GLY A 46 0.48 15.91 3.11
C GLY A 46 -0.90 15.64 2.51
N GLN A 47 -0.91 15.39 1.22
CA GLN A 47 -2.12 15.11 0.44
C GLN A 47 -2.39 13.61 0.43
N ARG A 48 -3.22 13.14 1.35
CA ARG A 48 -3.56 11.72 1.50
C ARG A 48 -4.08 11.10 0.21
N ASP A 49 -4.98 11.79 -0.46
CA ASP A 49 -5.62 11.28 -1.69
C ASP A 49 -4.59 10.88 -2.72
N ARG A 50 -3.53 11.67 -2.85
CA ARG A 50 -2.47 11.43 -3.82
C ARG A 50 -1.75 10.11 -3.55
N PHE A 51 -1.55 9.76 -2.28
CA PHE A 51 -0.77 8.58 -1.89
C PHE A 51 -1.63 7.35 -1.68
N LEU A 52 -2.91 7.51 -1.36
CA LEU A 52 -3.78 6.39 -0.99
C LEU A 52 -4.72 5.94 -2.11
N ALA A 53 -4.84 6.70 -3.19
CA ALA A 53 -5.76 6.36 -4.27
C ALA A 53 -5.35 5.09 -5.02
N PHE A 54 -6.33 4.25 -5.31
CA PHE A 54 -6.17 3.06 -6.14
C PHE A 54 -7.52 2.74 -6.80
N THR A 55 -7.50 1.83 -7.77
CA THR A 55 -8.72 1.37 -8.45
C THR A 55 -9.13 0.00 -7.91
N ASP A 56 -10.40 -0.34 -8.07
CA ASP A 56 -10.93 -1.62 -7.57
C ASP A 56 -10.21 -2.84 -8.15
N SER A 57 -9.70 -2.73 -9.38
CA SER A 57 -8.97 -3.83 -10.02
C SER A 57 -7.65 -4.15 -9.31
N GLU A 58 -7.13 -3.24 -8.50
CA GLU A 58 -5.85 -3.45 -7.81
C GLU A 58 -5.96 -4.36 -6.60
N HIS A 59 -7.16 -4.67 -6.10
CA HIS A 59 -7.33 -5.63 -5.02
C HIS A 59 -6.89 -7.04 -5.41
N PRO A 60 -6.23 -7.79 -4.52
CA PRO A 60 -5.79 -7.39 -3.19
C PRO A 60 -4.58 -6.47 -3.24
N ILE A 61 -4.63 -5.42 -2.45
CA ILE A 61 -3.58 -4.41 -2.43
C ILE A 61 -3.15 -4.12 -1.00
N ALA A 62 -1.84 -3.97 -0.81
CA ALA A 62 -1.23 -3.62 0.47
C ALA A 62 -0.64 -2.22 0.38
N LEU A 63 -0.86 -1.43 1.43
CA LEU A 63 -0.16 -0.15 1.61
C LEU A 63 1.15 -0.42 2.35
N GLN A 64 2.26 0.03 1.80
CA GLN A 64 3.52 0.01 2.52
C GLN A 64 3.75 1.34 3.21
N LEU A 65 3.87 1.30 4.54
CA LEU A 65 4.15 2.47 5.36
C LEU A 65 5.61 2.49 5.80
N GLY A 66 6.22 3.66 5.74
CA GLY A 66 7.55 3.90 6.30
C GLY A 66 7.46 4.88 7.46
N GLY A 67 8.05 4.51 8.59
CA GLY A 67 8.08 5.36 9.78
C GLY A 67 8.56 4.59 11.00
N SER A 68 8.77 5.31 12.10
CA SER A 68 9.26 4.72 13.34
C SER A 68 8.40 5.04 14.56
N ASP A 69 7.56 6.07 14.49
CA ASP A 69 6.70 6.44 15.60
C ASP A 69 5.47 5.52 15.63
N PRO A 70 5.27 4.74 16.70
CA PRO A 70 4.13 3.82 16.78
C PRO A 70 2.76 4.51 16.67
N ASN A 71 2.64 5.72 17.22
CA ASN A 71 1.38 6.46 17.14
C ASN A 71 1.05 6.89 15.72
N ASP A 72 2.06 7.36 14.99
CA ASP A 72 1.90 7.75 13.59
C ASP A 72 1.59 6.54 12.73
N LEU A 73 2.27 5.42 12.95
CA LEU A 73 2.02 4.19 12.23
C LEU A 73 0.60 3.68 12.46
N ALA A 74 0.12 3.74 13.71
CA ALA A 74 -1.25 3.32 14.04
C ALA A 74 -2.28 4.21 13.35
N ALA A 75 -2.05 5.52 13.35
CA ALA A 75 -2.95 6.46 12.69
C ALA A 75 -3.00 6.21 11.17
N CYS A 76 -1.86 5.97 10.55
CA CYS A 76 -1.78 5.71 9.12
C CYS A 76 -2.38 4.34 8.75
N ALA A 77 -2.21 3.33 9.60
CA ALA A 77 -2.86 2.03 9.39
C ALA A 77 -4.39 2.16 9.42
N LYS A 78 -4.91 2.99 10.29
CA LYS A 78 -6.35 3.27 10.36
C LYS A 78 -6.82 3.99 9.08
N MET A 79 -6.05 4.94 8.58
CA MET A 79 -6.35 5.58 7.30
C MET A 79 -6.41 4.55 6.15
N ALA A 80 -5.46 3.62 6.12
CA ALA A 80 -5.43 2.57 5.11
C ALA A 80 -6.69 1.71 5.17
N GLU A 81 -7.12 1.35 6.36
CA GLU A 81 -8.37 0.59 6.54
C GLU A 81 -9.57 1.36 6.01
N GLN A 82 -9.65 2.65 6.32
CA GLN A 82 -10.74 3.51 5.86
C GLN A 82 -10.76 3.67 4.34
N TRP A 83 -9.58 3.64 3.71
CA TRP A 83 -9.46 3.74 2.25
C TRP A 83 -9.69 2.40 1.54
N GLY A 84 -9.81 1.31 2.28
CA GLY A 84 -10.17 0.01 1.73
C GLY A 84 -8.99 -0.87 1.34
N TYR A 85 -7.80 -0.60 1.86
CA TYR A 85 -6.65 -1.48 1.64
C TYR A 85 -6.86 -2.84 2.30
N ASP A 86 -6.40 -3.88 1.64
CA ASP A 86 -6.53 -5.26 2.14
C ASP A 86 -5.48 -5.58 3.21
N GLU A 87 -4.31 -4.97 3.11
CA GLU A 87 -3.22 -5.15 4.06
C GLU A 87 -2.41 -3.88 4.26
N VAL A 88 -1.69 -3.82 5.36
CA VAL A 88 -0.68 -2.80 5.64
C VAL A 88 0.64 -3.51 5.90
N ASN A 89 1.68 -3.06 5.24
CA ASN A 89 3.05 -3.56 5.41
C ASN A 89 3.90 -2.44 6.00
N LEU A 90 4.68 -2.75 7.03
CA LEU A 90 5.53 -1.77 7.69
C LEU A 90 6.96 -1.94 7.22
N ASN A 91 7.55 -0.84 6.74
CA ASN A 91 8.97 -0.78 6.46
C ASN A 91 9.63 -0.02 7.60
N ALA A 92 10.22 -0.76 8.53
CA ALA A 92 10.93 -0.19 9.68
C ALA A 92 12.44 -0.17 9.45
N GLY A 93 12.88 -0.53 8.27
CA GLY A 93 14.29 -0.64 7.93
C GLY A 93 14.96 0.72 7.78
N CYS A 94 16.13 0.78 8.33
CA CYS A 94 17.09 1.88 8.33
C CYS A 94 16.66 3.24 7.97
#